data_bb1755d76773b5c489b3b240a6f5088d
#
_entry.id   bb1755d76773b5c489b3b240a6f5088d
#
_cell.length_a   1.000
_cell.length_b   1.000
_cell.length_c   1.000
_cell.angle_alpha   90.00
_cell.angle_beta   90.00
_cell.angle_gamma   90.00
#
_symmetry.space_group_name_H-M   'P 1'
#
loop_
_entity.id
_entity.type
_entity.pdbx_description
1 polymer ?
#
loop_
_entity_poly.entity_id
_entity_poly.type
_entity_poly.pdbx_seq_one_letter_code
_entity_poly.pdbx_strand_id
1 'polypeptide(L)'
;MNELALKYGCNPNQKPSRIYMEDGSDLPVTVLNGKPGYINFLDALNSIQLVKELKAACGQPAAASFKHVSPAGAALGLPLTEVERKMYHIAPDAVLSPLACAYARARGADRMSSFGDWIALSDVCDVPTAKLIQHEVSDGIIAPGYEPEALAILAGKKKGNYNVVAIDPDYKPSPVEHKQVYGITFEQGRNELTINADTMLTNWVTENKAVSDEQKRDLVLALITLKYTQSNSVCYAYNGQTIGVGAGQQSRIHCTRLAGQKADNWQLRHMDKVLNLPFRDDVSKPNRDNAIDVYIGDTPEDVIGDDVWAETFTEQPAPLTAEEKKAYLSQITGVSLGSDAFFPFGDNIERARRSGVTAIVQPGGSIRDQQVIDTCNKYNIAMAFCGIRLFHH
;
A
#
# COMPACT_ATOMS: atom_id res chain seq x y z
N MET A 1 21.13 -22.21 6.16
CA MET A 1 22.18 -21.13 6.23
C MET A 1 21.76 -20.19 7.34
N ASN A 2 22.54 -20.08 8.40
CA ASN A 2 22.20 -19.31 9.60
C ASN A 2 22.54 -17.80 9.53
N GLU A 3 23.30 -17.38 8.52
CA GLU A 3 23.58 -15.96 8.25
C GLU A 3 23.78 -15.67 6.77
N LEU A 4 23.57 -14.44 6.36
CA LEU A 4 23.85 -13.93 5.03
C LEU A 4 24.57 -12.58 5.12
N ALA A 5 25.80 -12.53 4.62
CA ALA A 5 26.57 -11.29 4.52
C ALA A 5 25.96 -10.36 3.45
N LEU A 6 25.81 -9.08 3.79
CA LEU A 6 25.28 -8.06 2.92
C LEU A 6 26.36 -7.08 2.48
N LYS A 7 26.16 -6.40 1.36
CA LYS A 7 27.15 -5.47 0.80
C LYS A 7 27.43 -4.28 1.74
N TYR A 8 26.39 -3.77 2.39
CA TYR A 8 26.40 -2.70 3.40
C TYR A 8 25.02 -2.64 4.09
N GLY A 9 24.90 -1.88 5.15
CA GLY A 9 23.64 -1.64 5.88
C GLY A 9 22.70 -0.70 5.13
N CYS A 10 22.06 0.24 5.84
CA CYS A 10 21.19 1.23 5.18
C CYS A 10 21.96 2.13 4.21
N ASN A 11 23.23 2.41 4.50
CA ASN A 11 24.09 3.29 3.69
C ASN A 11 25.41 2.60 3.35
N PRO A 12 26.08 2.98 2.23
CA PRO A 12 27.32 2.33 1.77
C PRO A 12 28.50 2.36 2.76
N ASN A 13 28.52 3.31 3.69
CA ASN A 13 29.54 3.44 4.74
C ASN A 13 29.26 2.54 5.96
N GLN A 14 28.04 1.97 6.08
CA GLN A 14 27.66 1.11 7.21
C GLN A 14 28.08 -0.33 6.95
N LYS A 15 29.33 -0.65 7.31
CA LYS A 15 29.96 -1.98 7.18
C LYS A 15 30.64 -2.37 8.49
N PRO A 16 30.66 -3.66 8.85
CA PRO A 16 30.08 -4.82 8.14
C PRO A 16 28.54 -4.82 8.18
N SER A 17 27.91 -5.66 7.34
CA SER A 17 26.45 -5.84 7.31
C SER A 17 26.10 -7.30 7.05
N ARG A 18 25.12 -7.82 7.78
CA ARG A 18 24.59 -9.18 7.63
C ARG A 18 23.18 -9.28 8.19
N ILE A 19 22.46 -10.33 7.78
CA ILE A 19 21.28 -10.82 8.49
C ILE A 19 21.59 -12.21 9.06
N TYR A 20 21.06 -12.52 10.23
CA TYR A 20 21.26 -13.79 10.92
C TYR A 20 20.16 -14.04 11.95
N MET A 21 20.03 -15.29 12.38
CA MET A 21 19.15 -15.67 13.48
C MET A 21 19.91 -15.63 14.81
N GLU A 22 19.38 -14.92 15.83
CA GLU A 22 20.03 -14.78 17.15
C GLU A 22 20.22 -16.12 17.86
N ASP A 23 19.30 -17.07 17.65
CA ASP A 23 19.37 -18.43 18.21
C ASP A 23 20.29 -19.38 17.43
N GLY A 24 20.92 -18.90 16.35
CA GLY A 24 21.81 -19.68 15.50
C GLY A 24 21.11 -20.64 14.54
N SER A 25 19.78 -20.65 14.50
CA SER A 25 19.00 -21.41 13.52
C SER A 25 19.23 -20.94 12.10
N ASP A 26 18.75 -21.70 11.12
CA ASP A 26 18.79 -21.29 9.71
C ASP A 26 17.83 -20.13 9.46
N LEU A 27 18.21 -19.23 8.53
CA LEU A 27 17.36 -18.15 8.06
C LEU A 27 16.08 -18.74 7.42
N PRO A 28 14.90 -18.20 7.72
CA PRO A 28 13.64 -18.65 7.14
C PRO A 28 13.45 -18.19 5.68
N VAL A 29 14.44 -17.50 5.12
CA VAL A 29 14.43 -16.99 3.75
C VAL A 29 15.53 -17.60 2.91
N THR A 30 15.24 -17.82 1.62
CA THR A 30 16.19 -18.28 0.60
C THR A 30 16.22 -17.30 -0.55
N VAL A 31 17.40 -16.78 -0.88
CA VAL A 31 17.59 -15.95 -2.09
C VAL A 31 17.69 -16.87 -3.30
N LEU A 32 16.68 -16.86 -4.16
CA LEU A 32 16.62 -17.67 -5.36
C LEU A 32 17.31 -17.01 -6.55
N ASN A 33 17.34 -15.66 -6.57
CA ASN A 33 18.03 -14.87 -7.59
C ASN A 33 18.40 -13.50 -7.06
N GLY A 34 19.45 -12.89 -7.62
CA GLY A 34 19.89 -11.54 -7.27
C GLY A 34 20.74 -11.47 -6.00
N LYS A 35 20.89 -10.28 -5.46
CA LYS A 35 21.65 -9.99 -4.23
C LYS A 35 20.92 -8.89 -3.44
N PRO A 36 19.84 -9.20 -2.73
CA PRO A 36 19.09 -8.22 -1.97
C PRO A 36 19.96 -7.58 -0.88
N GLY A 37 19.81 -6.28 -0.70
CA GLY A 37 20.51 -5.50 0.32
C GLY A 37 19.73 -5.42 1.64
N TYR A 38 20.29 -4.68 2.58
CA TYR A 38 19.74 -4.50 3.93
C TYR A 38 18.31 -3.94 3.91
N ILE A 39 18.08 -2.84 3.18
CA ILE A 39 16.74 -2.22 3.07
C ILE A 39 15.76 -3.17 2.37
N ASN A 40 16.22 -3.91 1.35
CA ASN A 40 15.37 -4.89 0.66
C ASN A 40 14.84 -5.97 1.61
N PHE A 41 15.66 -6.45 2.55
CA PHE A 41 15.21 -7.41 3.56
C PHE A 41 14.26 -6.79 4.59
N LEU A 42 14.44 -5.51 4.97
CA LEU A 42 13.47 -4.82 5.82
C LEU A 42 12.11 -4.73 5.13
N ASP A 43 12.08 -4.33 3.86
CA ASP A 43 10.84 -4.29 3.07
C ASP A 43 10.23 -5.70 2.92
N ALA A 44 11.04 -6.70 2.57
CA ALA A 44 10.60 -8.08 2.38
C ALA A 44 9.95 -8.66 3.64
N LEU A 45 10.61 -8.53 4.79
CA LEU A 45 10.16 -9.16 6.03
C LEU A 45 8.97 -8.44 6.67
N ASN A 46 8.81 -7.13 6.46
CA ASN A 46 7.60 -6.42 6.87
C ASN A 46 6.42 -6.70 5.94
N SER A 47 6.64 -6.64 4.63
CA SER A 47 5.57 -6.82 3.64
C SER A 47 4.98 -8.23 3.62
N ILE A 48 5.80 -9.26 3.83
CA ILE A 48 5.30 -10.65 3.84
C ILE A 48 4.38 -10.93 5.03
N GLN A 49 4.62 -10.30 6.19
CA GLN A 49 3.75 -10.40 7.34
C GLN A 49 2.38 -9.77 7.04
N LEU A 50 2.37 -8.58 6.44
CA LEU A 50 1.14 -7.89 6.03
C LEU A 50 0.27 -8.77 5.14
N VAL A 51 0.83 -9.34 4.07
CA VAL A 51 0.04 -10.13 3.11
C VAL A 51 -0.43 -11.46 3.69
N LYS A 52 0.35 -12.09 4.59
CA LYS A 52 -0.07 -13.29 5.33
C LYS A 52 -1.28 -13.00 6.22
N GLU A 53 -1.24 -11.93 6.99
CA GLU A 53 -2.36 -11.52 7.87
C GLU A 53 -3.58 -11.11 7.04
N LEU A 54 -3.38 -10.37 5.96
CA LEU A 54 -4.48 -9.91 5.10
C LEU A 54 -5.21 -11.10 4.45
N LYS A 55 -4.45 -12.09 3.94
CA LYS A 55 -5.04 -13.34 3.45
C LYS A 55 -5.80 -14.10 4.53
N ALA A 56 -5.23 -14.23 5.72
CA ALA A 56 -5.87 -14.93 6.84
C ALA A 56 -7.17 -14.24 7.29
N ALA A 57 -7.20 -12.91 7.33
CA ALA A 57 -8.36 -12.15 7.75
C ALA A 57 -9.50 -12.11 6.72
N CYS A 58 -9.17 -12.11 5.42
CA CYS A 58 -10.13 -11.86 4.34
C CYS A 58 -10.39 -13.07 3.45
N GLY A 59 -9.63 -14.17 3.59
CA GLY A 59 -9.83 -15.41 2.82
C GLY A 59 -9.51 -15.30 1.32
N GLN A 60 -8.80 -14.27 0.89
CA GLN A 60 -8.44 -13.99 -0.49
C GLN A 60 -6.92 -13.89 -0.65
N PRO A 61 -6.34 -14.26 -1.80
CA PRO A 61 -4.95 -13.92 -2.11
C PRO A 61 -4.69 -12.44 -1.91
N ALA A 62 -3.53 -12.10 -1.39
CA ALA A 62 -3.15 -10.74 -1.09
C ALA A 62 -1.75 -10.39 -1.62
N ALA A 63 -1.55 -9.13 -1.95
CA ALA A 63 -0.25 -8.59 -2.35
C ALA A 63 -0.01 -7.22 -1.69
N ALA A 64 1.26 -6.86 -1.57
CA ALA A 64 1.68 -5.54 -1.11
C ALA A 64 2.85 -5.01 -1.96
N SER A 65 2.89 -3.69 -2.09
CA SER A 65 3.98 -2.91 -2.64
C SER A 65 4.60 -2.11 -1.50
N PHE A 66 5.86 -2.36 -1.19
CA PHE A 66 6.58 -1.72 -0.09
C PHE A 66 7.71 -0.84 -0.58
N LYS A 67 7.93 0.27 0.10
CA LYS A 67 9.07 1.14 -0.12
C LYS A 67 9.42 1.89 1.17
N HIS A 68 10.71 1.94 1.52
CA HIS A 68 11.17 2.59 2.74
C HIS A 68 10.45 2.08 4.01
N VAL A 69 10.33 0.75 4.10
CA VAL A 69 9.75 0.03 5.25
C VAL A 69 8.29 0.44 5.56
N SER A 70 7.55 0.82 4.52
CA SER A 70 6.12 1.12 4.62
C SER A 70 5.38 0.71 3.35
N PRO A 71 4.12 0.30 3.42
CA PRO A 71 3.32 -0.01 2.25
C PRO A 71 3.01 1.26 1.44
N ALA A 72 3.35 1.24 0.15
CA ALA A 72 2.78 2.15 -0.84
C ALA A 72 1.34 1.71 -1.17
N GLY A 73 1.10 0.40 -1.12
CA GLY A 73 -0.22 -0.18 -1.30
C GLY A 73 -0.29 -1.63 -0.86
N ALA A 74 -1.51 -2.08 -0.53
CA ALA A 74 -1.87 -3.46 -0.23
C ALA A 74 -3.26 -3.76 -0.79
N ALA A 75 -3.50 -5.00 -1.24
CA ALA A 75 -4.77 -5.36 -1.85
C ALA A 75 -5.06 -6.85 -1.80
N LEU A 76 -6.35 -7.15 -1.95
CA LEU A 76 -6.92 -8.49 -2.12
C LEU A 76 -7.10 -8.83 -3.60
N GLY A 77 -7.16 -10.12 -3.90
CA GLY A 77 -7.29 -10.68 -5.24
C GLY A 77 -8.70 -10.58 -5.84
N LEU A 78 -9.33 -9.39 -5.77
CA LEU A 78 -10.61 -9.15 -6.41
C LEU A 78 -10.42 -8.83 -7.90
N PRO A 79 -11.38 -9.22 -8.76
CA PRO A 79 -11.30 -8.93 -10.20
C PRO A 79 -11.12 -7.44 -10.49
N LEU A 80 -10.34 -7.13 -11.52
CA LEU A 80 -10.21 -5.75 -12.01
C LEU A 80 -11.37 -5.39 -12.94
N THR A 81 -11.87 -4.18 -12.80
CA THR A 81 -12.76 -3.56 -13.79
C THR A 81 -11.98 -3.18 -15.05
N GLU A 82 -12.66 -2.91 -16.16
CA GLU A 82 -12.02 -2.41 -17.39
C GLU A 82 -11.28 -1.08 -17.16
N VAL A 83 -11.86 -0.20 -16.34
CA VAL A 83 -11.24 1.08 -15.95
C VAL A 83 -9.94 0.84 -15.18
N GLU A 84 -9.96 -0.03 -14.18
CA GLU A 84 -8.75 -0.37 -13.40
C GLU A 84 -7.67 -1.02 -14.28
N ARG A 85 -8.05 -1.89 -15.23
CA ARG A 85 -7.09 -2.43 -16.21
C ARG A 85 -6.38 -1.31 -16.98
N LYS A 86 -7.15 -0.32 -17.45
CA LYS A 86 -6.61 0.83 -18.18
C LYS A 86 -5.71 1.68 -17.30
N MET A 87 -6.15 2.01 -16.08
CA MET A 87 -5.36 2.76 -15.10
C MET A 87 -4.03 2.10 -14.75
N TYR A 88 -4.01 0.77 -14.69
CA TYR A 88 -2.82 -0.01 -14.32
C TYR A 88 -2.00 -0.47 -15.54
N HIS A 89 -2.30 0.06 -16.73
CA HIS A 89 -1.63 -0.26 -18.00
C HIS A 89 -1.59 -1.77 -18.30
N ILE A 90 -2.69 -2.47 -18.01
CA ILE A 90 -2.88 -3.90 -18.28
C ILE A 90 -3.65 -4.08 -19.57
N ALA A 91 -3.14 -4.93 -20.47
CA ALA A 91 -3.81 -5.22 -21.73
C ALA A 91 -5.22 -5.80 -21.48
N PRO A 92 -6.23 -5.41 -22.29
CA PRO A 92 -7.62 -5.86 -22.10
C PRO A 92 -7.76 -7.39 -22.14
N ASP A 93 -6.96 -8.07 -22.95
CA ASP A 93 -6.94 -9.52 -23.16
C ASP A 93 -6.04 -10.29 -22.18
N ALA A 94 -5.34 -9.59 -21.27
CA ALA A 94 -4.48 -10.25 -20.30
C ALA A 94 -5.28 -11.16 -19.37
N VAL A 95 -4.88 -12.41 -19.27
CA VAL A 95 -5.44 -13.39 -18.34
C VAL A 95 -4.83 -13.13 -16.96
N LEU A 96 -5.65 -12.84 -15.96
CA LEU A 96 -5.22 -12.55 -14.60
C LEU A 96 -5.76 -13.60 -13.64
N SER A 97 -4.86 -14.14 -12.81
CA SER A 97 -5.24 -14.90 -11.61
C SER A 97 -5.71 -13.96 -10.49
N PRO A 98 -6.37 -14.46 -9.45
CA PRO A 98 -6.65 -13.64 -8.25
C PRO A 98 -5.39 -13.00 -7.65
N LEU A 99 -4.26 -13.72 -7.64
CA LEU A 99 -3.00 -13.20 -7.14
C LEU A 99 -2.44 -12.07 -8.02
N ALA A 100 -2.56 -12.19 -9.35
CA ALA A 100 -2.21 -11.15 -10.30
C ALA A 100 -3.09 -9.90 -10.12
N CYS A 101 -4.39 -10.07 -9.84
CA CYS A 101 -5.29 -8.97 -9.50
C CYS A 101 -4.87 -8.27 -8.19
N ALA A 102 -4.53 -9.04 -7.14
CA ALA A 102 -4.03 -8.49 -5.89
C ALA A 102 -2.78 -7.63 -6.11
N TYR A 103 -1.81 -8.13 -6.86
CA TYR A 103 -0.59 -7.39 -7.20
C TYR A 103 -0.88 -6.11 -7.99
N ALA A 104 -1.71 -6.19 -9.03
CA ALA A 104 -2.07 -5.04 -9.84
C ALA A 104 -2.73 -3.92 -9.00
N ARG A 105 -3.64 -4.30 -8.09
CA ARG A 105 -4.31 -3.38 -7.17
C ARG A 105 -3.36 -2.80 -6.12
N ALA A 106 -2.50 -3.62 -5.52
CA ALA A 106 -1.54 -3.17 -4.51
C ALA A 106 -0.57 -2.12 -5.09
N ARG A 107 0.01 -2.41 -6.28
CA ARG A 107 0.86 -1.45 -6.98
C ARG A 107 0.06 -0.24 -7.49
N GLY A 108 -1.17 -0.48 -7.94
CA GLY A 108 -2.08 0.53 -8.47
C GLY A 108 -2.56 1.56 -7.46
N ALA A 109 -2.46 1.25 -6.16
CA ALA A 109 -2.84 2.16 -5.07
C ALA A 109 -2.06 3.49 -5.11
N ASP A 110 -0.76 3.41 -5.38
CA ASP A 110 0.13 4.57 -5.52
C ASP A 110 1.25 4.21 -6.50
N ARG A 111 1.02 4.42 -7.79
CA ARG A 111 1.96 4.03 -8.84
C ARG A 111 3.27 4.82 -8.79
N MET A 112 3.23 6.05 -8.27
CA MET A 112 4.43 6.89 -8.10
C MET A 112 5.34 6.34 -7.00
N SER A 113 4.79 6.05 -5.82
CA SER A 113 5.54 5.47 -4.72
C SER A 113 5.99 4.03 -5.00
N SER A 114 5.25 3.28 -5.82
CA SER A 114 5.58 1.90 -6.20
C SER A 114 6.69 1.78 -7.25
N PHE A 115 7.19 2.86 -7.80
CA PHE A 115 8.36 2.82 -8.68
C PHE A 115 9.62 2.42 -7.89
N GLY A 116 10.19 1.25 -8.21
CA GLY A 116 11.33 0.68 -7.48
C GLY A 116 10.94 0.09 -6.13
N ASP A 117 9.74 -0.45 -6.00
CA ASP A 117 9.20 -1.09 -4.81
C ASP A 117 9.78 -2.48 -4.53
N TRP A 118 9.43 -3.01 -3.36
CA TRP A 118 9.53 -4.42 -3.01
C TRP A 118 8.13 -5.05 -2.97
N ILE A 119 7.98 -6.18 -3.64
CA ILE A 119 6.70 -6.88 -3.79
C ILE A 119 6.61 -8.02 -2.78
N ALA A 120 5.47 -8.15 -2.10
CA ALA A 120 5.14 -9.34 -1.33
C ALA A 120 3.85 -9.99 -1.83
N LEU A 121 3.86 -11.31 -1.89
CA LEU A 121 2.70 -12.13 -2.27
C LEU A 121 2.37 -13.12 -1.15
N SER A 122 1.09 -13.29 -0.86
CA SER A 122 0.61 -14.23 0.17
C SER A 122 0.65 -15.69 -0.26
N ASP A 123 0.78 -15.95 -1.56
CA ASP A 123 0.72 -17.27 -2.19
C ASP A 123 1.92 -17.51 -3.10
N VAL A 124 2.06 -18.76 -3.54
CA VAL A 124 3.04 -19.12 -4.57
C VAL A 124 2.83 -18.25 -5.79
N CYS A 125 3.89 -17.56 -6.22
CA CYS A 125 3.85 -16.69 -7.40
C CYS A 125 3.56 -17.51 -8.65
N ASP A 126 2.43 -17.25 -9.29
CA ASP A 126 2.00 -17.87 -10.54
C ASP A 126 2.50 -17.12 -11.79
N VAL A 127 2.37 -17.76 -12.95
CA VAL A 127 2.83 -17.19 -14.23
C VAL A 127 2.11 -15.88 -14.59
N PRO A 128 0.77 -15.73 -14.44
CA PRO A 128 0.11 -14.45 -14.70
C PRO A 128 0.66 -13.30 -13.87
N THR A 129 0.94 -13.53 -12.58
CA THR A 129 1.53 -12.51 -11.69
C THR A 129 2.95 -12.15 -12.12
N ALA A 130 3.78 -13.14 -12.41
CA ALA A 130 5.16 -12.93 -12.87
C ALA A 130 5.21 -12.11 -14.18
N LYS A 131 4.28 -12.36 -15.12
CA LYS A 131 4.16 -11.60 -16.38
C LYS A 131 3.82 -10.13 -16.14
N LEU A 132 2.95 -9.81 -15.17
CA LEU A 132 2.71 -8.41 -14.81
C LEU A 132 3.95 -7.74 -14.21
N ILE A 133 4.61 -8.42 -13.26
CA ILE A 133 5.81 -7.94 -12.59
C ILE A 133 6.95 -7.71 -13.60
N GLN A 134 7.06 -8.53 -14.62
CA GLN A 134 8.10 -8.45 -15.66
C GLN A 134 8.17 -7.05 -16.30
N HIS A 135 7.03 -6.41 -16.49
CA HIS A 135 6.91 -5.11 -17.17
C HIS A 135 6.92 -3.89 -16.25
N GLU A 136 7.08 -4.10 -14.95
CA GLU A 136 7.10 -3.02 -13.95
C GLU A 136 8.52 -2.80 -13.40
N VAL A 137 8.81 -1.59 -12.93
CA VAL A 137 10.08 -1.27 -12.27
C VAL A 137 9.93 -1.55 -10.77
N SER A 138 10.60 -2.61 -10.30
CA SER A 138 10.63 -3.02 -8.89
C SER A 138 12.02 -3.50 -8.51
N ASP A 139 12.35 -3.54 -7.22
CA ASP A 139 13.66 -3.97 -6.74
C ASP A 139 13.74 -5.45 -6.44
N GLY A 140 12.63 -6.04 -6.04
CA GLY A 140 12.58 -7.47 -5.76
C GLY A 140 11.20 -7.92 -5.29
N ILE A 141 11.13 -9.19 -4.95
CA ILE A 141 9.90 -9.88 -4.56
C ILE A 141 10.18 -10.92 -3.47
N ILE A 142 9.22 -11.07 -2.56
CA ILE A 142 9.14 -12.17 -1.60
C ILE A 142 7.79 -12.90 -1.72
N ALA A 143 7.84 -14.22 -1.71
CA ALA A 143 6.66 -15.09 -1.73
C ALA A 143 6.98 -16.41 -1.00
N PRO A 144 5.97 -17.22 -0.61
CA PRO A 144 6.20 -18.55 -0.04
C PRO A 144 6.80 -19.55 -1.04
N GLY A 145 6.72 -19.25 -2.33
CA GLY A 145 7.29 -20.06 -3.42
C GLY A 145 6.98 -19.45 -4.77
N TYR A 146 7.43 -20.14 -5.83
CA TYR A 146 7.30 -19.69 -7.21
C TYR A 146 7.04 -20.89 -8.11
N GLU A 147 6.09 -20.79 -9.04
CA GLU A 147 5.99 -21.74 -10.14
C GLU A 147 7.30 -21.71 -10.96
N PRO A 148 7.77 -22.84 -11.52
CA PRO A 148 9.05 -22.86 -12.25
C PRO A 148 9.14 -21.85 -13.40
N GLU A 149 8.07 -21.69 -14.18
CA GLU A 149 8.00 -20.70 -15.27
C GLU A 149 7.97 -19.28 -14.71
N ALA A 150 7.24 -19.02 -13.63
CA ALA A 150 7.20 -17.71 -12.96
C ALA A 150 8.59 -17.31 -12.46
N LEU A 151 9.30 -18.24 -11.83
CA LEU A 151 10.68 -18.01 -11.37
C LEU A 151 11.61 -17.69 -12.55
N ALA A 152 11.50 -18.40 -13.66
CA ALA A 152 12.32 -18.15 -14.86
C ALA A 152 12.06 -16.75 -15.44
N ILE A 153 10.79 -16.32 -15.51
CA ILE A 153 10.41 -14.95 -15.94
C ILE A 153 11.05 -13.90 -15.04
N LEU A 154 10.90 -14.05 -13.72
CA LEU A 154 11.40 -13.08 -12.74
C LEU A 154 12.94 -13.05 -12.71
N ALA A 155 13.60 -14.19 -12.73
CA ALA A 155 15.05 -14.27 -12.75
C ALA A 155 15.66 -13.59 -14.00
N GLY A 156 14.94 -13.57 -15.13
CA GLY A 156 15.36 -12.90 -16.36
C GLY A 156 15.31 -11.36 -16.29
N LYS A 157 14.57 -10.78 -15.32
CA LYS A 157 14.51 -9.32 -15.15
C LYS A 157 15.86 -8.71 -14.81
N LYS A 158 16.02 -7.38 -15.08
CA LYS A 158 17.25 -6.62 -14.75
C LYS A 158 18.53 -7.34 -15.27
N LYS A 159 18.44 -7.95 -16.46
CA LYS A 159 19.56 -8.71 -17.06
C LYS A 159 20.05 -9.84 -16.13
N GLY A 160 19.13 -10.54 -15.47
CA GLY A 160 19.42 -11.64 -14.55
C GLY A 160 19.73 -11.25 -13.11
N ASN A 161 19.59 -9.97 -12.74
CA ASN A 161 19.93 -9.47 -11.39
C ASN A 161 18.71 -9.08 -10.56
N TYR A 162 17.50 -9.44 -10.96
CA TYR A 162 16.30 -9.15 -10.17
C TYR A 162 16.30 -9.97 -8.88
N ASN A 163 15.94 -9.33 -7.75
CA ASN A 163 15.94 -10.01 -6.47
C ASN A 163 14.67 -10.86 -6.30
N VAL A 164 14.86 -12.17 -6.10
CA VAL A 164 13.78 -13.12 -5.85
C VAL A 164 14.08 -13.87 -4.56
N VAL A 165 13.21 -13.74 -3.57
CA VAL A 165 13.34 -14.34 -2.25
C VAL A 165 12.15 -15.24 -1.96
N ALA A 166 12.41 -16.46 -1.51
CA ALA A 166 11.40 -17.35 -0.96
C ALA A 166 11.46 -17.30 0.58
N ILE A 167 10.30 -17.44 1.23
CA ILE A 167 10.20 -17.59 2.68
C ILE A 167 9.54 -18.90 3.03
N ASP A 168 9.99 -19.55 4.09
CA ASP A 168 9.31 -20.71 4.67
C ASP A 168 7.90 -20.29 5.12
N PRO A 169 6.83 -20.84 4.53
CA PRO A 169 5.45 -20.48 4.88
C PRO A 169 5.08 -20.81 6.32
N ASP A 170 5.74 -21.81 6.91
CA ASP A 170 5.46 -22.32 8.26
C ASP A 170 6.31 -21.63 9.34
N TYR A 171 7.24 -20.75 8.93
CA TYR A 171 8.09 -20.03 9.87
C TYR A 171 7.27 -19.18 10.86
N LYS A 172 7.59 -19.36 12.14
CA LYS A 172 7.06 -18.57 13.25
C LYS A 172 8.20 -17.87 13.96
N PRO A 173 8.24 -16.53 13.95
CA PRO A 173 9.27 -15.77 14.64
C PRO A 173 9.15 -15.92 16.17
N SER A 174 10.21 -15.56 16.89
CA SER A 174 10.20 -15.45 18.35
C SER A 174 9.03 -14.58 18.83
N PRO A 175 8.38 -14.92 19.96
CA PRO A 175 7.34 -14.06 20.56
C PRO A 175 7.90 -12.76 21.14
N VAL A 176 9.23 -12.65 21.23
CA VAL A 176 9.95 -11.45 21.72
C VAL A 176 10.85 -10.94 20.60
N GLU A 177 10.87 -9.63 20.43
CA GLU A 177 11.72 -8.95 19.45
C GLU A 177 12.61 -7.90 20.10
N HIS A 178 13.79 -7.70 19.50
CA HIS A 178 14.80 -6.76 19.98
C HIS A 178 15.08 -5.67 18.95
N LYS A 179 15.34 -4.46 19.45
CA LYS A 179 15.82 -3.34 18.65
C LYS A 179 16.96 -2.63 19.39
N GLN A 180 18.02 -2.31 18.69
CA GLN A 180 19.16 -1.58 19.27
C GLN A 180 19.17 -0.12 18.81
N VAL A 181 19.27 0.80 19.75
CA VAL A 181 19.45 2.22 19.51
C VAL A 181 20.56 2.74 20.40
N TYR A 182 21.59 3.29 19.82
CA TYR A 182 22.75 3.84 20.54
C TYR A 182 23.40 2.83 21.52
N GLY A 183 23.45 1.55 21.12
CA GLY A 183 24.01 0.45 21.94
C GLY A 183 23.08 -0.07 23.04
N ILE A 184 21.91 0.55 23.25
CA ILE A 184 20.88 0.08 24.20
C ILE A 184 19.94 -0.86 23.46
N THR A 185 19.73 -2.04 24.00
CA THR A 185 18.78 -3.01 23.48
C THR A 185 17.39 -2.76 24.08
N PHE A 186 16.40 -2.58 23.23
CA PHE A 186 14.99 -2.57 23.60
C PHE A 186 14.43 -3.96 23.34
N GLU A 187 13.66 -4.47 24.27
CA GLU A 187 12.97 -5.75 24.20
C GLU A 187 11.48 -5.52 24.37
N GLN A 188 10.68 -6.14 23.52
CA GLN A 188 9.21 -6.12 23.63
C GLN A 188 8.61 -7.42 23.11
N GLY A 189 7.38 -7.73 23.54
CA GLY A 189 6.57 -8.76 22.91
C GLY A 189 6.26 -8.37 21.47
N ARG A 190 6.35 -9.34 20.57
CA ARG A 190 5.92 -9.17 19.17
C ARG A 190 4.44 -8.80 19.11
N ASN A 191 4.07 -7.94 18.18
CA ASN A 191 2.67 -7.63 17.94
C ASN A 191 1.97 -8.80 17.23
N GLU A 192 1.46 -9.76 18.01
CA GLU A 192 0.73 -10.95 17.52
C GLU A 192 -0.78 -10.74 17.46
N LEU A 193 -1.24 -9.50 17.59
CA LEU A 193 -2.65 -9.16 17.53
C LEU A 193 -3.28 -9.63 16.21
N THR A 194 -4.30 -10.45 16.28
CA THR A 194 -5.11 -10.85 15.12
C THR A 194 -6.17 -9.80 14.84
N ILE A 195 -6.10 -9.20 13.65
CA ILE A 195 -7.05 -8.19 13.19
C ILE A 195 -8.09 -8.84 12.28
N ASN A 196 -9.36 -8.78 12.69
CA ASN A 196 -10.51 -9.18 11.90
C ASN A 196 -11.76 -8.35 12.27
N ALA A 197 -12.83 -8.47 11.51
CA ALA A 197 -14.05 -7.70 11.74
C ALA A 197 -14.71 -8.01 13.09
N ASP A 198 -14.71 -9.28 13.52
CA ASP A 198 -15.39 -9.72 14.75
C ASP A 198 -14.73 -9.19 16.01
N THR A 199 -13.44 -8.88 15.96
CA THR A 199 -12.69 -8.34 17.11
C THR A 199 -12.54 -6.82 17.06
N MET A 200 -12.40 -6.23 15.89
CA MET A 200 -12.07 -4.81 15.73
C MET A 200 -13.28 -3.91 15.50
N LEU A 201 -14.39 -4.43 14.96
CA LEU A 201 -15.56 -3.65 14.56
C LEU A 201 -16.79 -3.90 15.43
N THR A 202 -16.59 -4.10 16.74
CA THR A 202 -17.66 -4.41 17.69
C THR A 202 -18.25 -3.19 18.38
N ASN A 203 -17.48 -2.11 18.52
CA ASN A 203 -17.88 -0.90 19.25
C ASN A 203 -18.15 0.27 18.30
N TRP A 204 -19.32 0.30 17.68
CA TRP A 204 -19.79 1.41 16.85
C TRP A 204 -20.31 2.55 17.71
N VAL A 205 -19.64 3.70 17.69
CA VAL A 205 -19.85 4.85 18.60
C VAL A 205 -20.68 5.98 18.02
N THR A 206 -20.94 5.96 16.71
CA THR A 206 -21.75 6.96 15.99
C THR A 206 -23.23 6.57 15.90
N GLU A 207 -24.11 7.52 15.55
CA GLU A 207 -25.52 7.28 15.29
C GLU A 207 -25.73 6.33 14.11
N ASN A 208 -25.05 6.61 12.99
CA ASN A 208 -25.01 5.69 11.86
C ASN A 208 -24.13 4.48 12.18
N LYS A 209 -24.68 3.27 12.03
CA LYS A 209 -23.99 1.99 12.21
C LYS A 209 -24.16 1.09 10.98
N ALA A 210 -24.77 1.62 9.92
CA ALA A 210 -24.97 0.89 8.68
C ALA A 210 -23.66 0.87 7.87
N VAL A 211 -22.98 -0.27 7.92
CA VAL A 211 -21.71 -0.51 7.23
C VAL A 211 -21.83 -1.83 6.46
N SER A 212 -21.55 -1.80 5.17
CA SER A 212 -21.59 -3.00 4.33
C SER A 212 -20.45 -3.97 4.67
N ASP A 213 -20.57 -5.21 4.24
CA ASP A 213 -19.51 -6.21 4.46
C ASP A 213 -18.26 -5.87 3.67
N GLU A 214 -18.39 -5.23 2.50
CA GLU A 214 -17.26 -4.69 1.74
C GLU A 214 -16.53 -3.60 2.51
N GLN A 215 -17.26 -2.68 3.15
CA GLN A 215 -16.64 -1.64 3.98
C GLN A 215 -15.98 -2.22 5.23
N LYS A 216 -16.59 -3.23 5.89
CA LYS A 216 -15.96 -3.92 7.03
C LYS A 216 -14.65 -4.60 6.60
N ARG A 217 -14.65 -5.28 5.45
CA ARG A 217 -13.44 -5.85 4.86
C ARG A 217 -12.38 -4.77 4.63
N ASP A 218 -12.76 -3.64 4.06
CA ASP A 218 -11.85 -2.54 3.74
C ASP A 218 -11.31 -1.85 5.01
N LEU A 219 -12.09 -1.77 6.11
CA LEU A 219 -11.62 -1.32 7.42
C LEU A 219 -10.59 -2.29 8.02
N VAL A 220 -10.82 -3.61 7.90
CA VAL A 220 -9.86 -4.64 8.32
C VAL A 220 -8.57 -4.55 7.50
N LEU A 221 -8.68 -4.41 6.18
CA LEU A 221 -7.54 -4.20 5.30
C LEU A 221 -6.74 -2.95 5.70
N ALA A 222 -7.41 -1.85 6.00
CA ALA A 222 -6.76 -0.62 6.47
C ALA A 222 -5.99 -0.84 7.78
N LEU A 223 -6.59 -1.48 8.78
CA LEU A 223 -5.93 -1.76 10.07
C LEU A 223 -4.70 -2.68 9.91
N ILE A 224 -4.81 -3.76 9.12
CA ILE A 224 -3.67 -4.65 8.86
C ILE A 224 -2.56 -3.90 8.13
N THR A 225 -2.90 -3.05 7.16
CA THR A 225 -1.92 -2.20 6.48
C THR A 225 -1.20 -1.28 7.47
N LEU A 226 -1.95 -0.65 8.38
CA LEU A 226 -1.40 0.27 9.38
C LEU A 226 -0.49 -0.42 10.41
N LYS A 227 -0.77 -1.68 10.75
CA LYS A 227 0.09 -2.48 11.64
C LYS A 227 1.54 -2.58 11.15
N TYR A 228 1.76 -2.43 9.83
CA TYR A 228 3.08 -2.48 9.17
C TYR A 228 3.48 -1.16 8.53
N THR A 229 2.86 -0.05 8.93
CA THR A 229 3.14 1.29 8.41
C THR A 229 3.79 2.15 9.48
N GLN A 230 4.90 2.82 9.16
CA GLN A 230 5.57 3.74 10.08
C GLN A 230 4.61 4.81 10.62
N SER A 231 4.52 4.94 11.94
CA SER A 231 3.62 5.88 12.62
C SER A 231 4.12 7.33 12.54
N ASN A 232 3.22 8.34 12.64
CA ASN A 232 1.77 8.19 12.59
C ASN A 232 1.34 7.74 11.20
N SER A 233 0.30 6.90 11.15
CA SER A 233 -0.19 6.40 9.89
C SER A 233 -1.72 6.41 9.79
N VAL A 234 -2.22 6.66 8.56
CA VAL A 234 -3.63 6.67 8.19
C VAL A 234 -3.77 5.98 6.83
N CYS A 235 -4.80 5.17 6.67
CA CYS A 235 -5.05 4.42 5.44
C CYS A 235 -6.49 4.61 4.96
N TYR A 236 -6.64 5.04 3.71
CA TYR A 236 -7.90 5.03 2.97
C TYR A 236 -7.96 3.74 2.15
N ALA A 237 -9.08 3.04 2.23
CA ALA A 237 -9.31 1.78 1.52
C ALA A 237 -10.66 1.79 0.79
N TYR A 238 -10.71 1.13 -0.35
CA TYR A 238 -11.89 1.02 -1.17
C TYR A 238 -11.84 -0.25 -2.02
N ASN A 239 -12.93 -0.99 -2.06
CA ASN A 239 -13.09 -2.18 -2.90
C ASN A 239 -11.91 -3.17 -2.80
N GLY A 240 -11.48 -3.51 -1.57
CA GLY A 240 -10.47 -4.53 -1.32
C GLY A 240 -9.03 -4.11 -1.58
N GLN A 241 -8.76 -2.81 -1.66
CA GLN A 241 -7.40 -2.26 -1.77
C GLN A 241 -7.22 -0.97 -0.99
N THR A 242 -6.00 -0.65 -0.63
CA THR A 242 -5.67 0.70 -0.20
C THR A 242 -5.71 1.65 -1.40
N ILE A 243 -6.12 2.88 -1.18
CA ILE A 243 -6.13 3.93 -2.20
C ILE A 243 -5.33 5.17 -1.77
N GLY A 244 -4.92 5.22 -0.51
CA GLY A 244 -4.03 6.25 0.01
C GLY A 244 -3.50 5.87 1.38
N VAL A 245 -2.17 5.77 1.50
CA VAL A 245 -1.47 5.50 2.77
C VAL A 245 -0.60 6.70 3.12
N GLY A 246 -0.82 7.27 4.30
CA GLY A 246 0.06 8.25 4.90
C GLY A 246 0.91 7.59 5.98
N ALA A 247 2.22 7.78 5.95
CA ALA A 247 3.18 7.12 6.81
C ALA A 247 4.18 8.12 7.40
N GLY A 248 4.66 7.85 8.62
CA GLY A 248 5.79 8.55 9.23
C GLY A 248 5.56 10.03 9.53
N GLN A 249 4.31 10.47 9.68
CA GLN A 249 4.01 11.87 9.95
C GLN A 249 3.99 12.18 11.46
N GLN A 250 4.58 13.31 11.86
CA GLN A 250 4.63 13.74 13.25
C GLN A 250 3.27 14.28 13.75
N SER A 251 2.40 14.70 12.84
CA SER A 251 1.05 15.19 13.15
C SER A 251 -0.02 14.32 12.51
N ARG A 252 -1.06 13.94 13.30
CA ARG A 252 -2.19 13.15 12.80
C ARG A 252 -2.89 13.81 11.61
N ILE A 253 -3.15 15.11 11.69
CA ILE A 253 -3.83 15.83 10.61
C ILE A 253 -2.98 15.88 9.32
N HIS A 254 -1.66 16.03 9.42
CA HIS A 254 -0.79 15.97 8.24
C HIS A 254 -0.83 14.59 7.60
N CYS A 255 -0.86 13.55 8.43
CA CYS A 255 -1.00 12.17 7.95
C CYS A 255 -2.33 11.95 7.21
N THR A 256 -3.44 12.40 7.81
CA THR A 256 -4.77 12.32 7.20
C THR A 256 -4.86 13.09 5.88
N ARG A 257 -4.20 14.27 5.80
CA ARG A 257 -4.14 15.08 4.57
C ARG A 257 -3.34 14.37 3.47
N LEU A 258 -2.15 13.85 3.80
CA LEU A 258 -1.29 13.15 2.85
C LEU A 258 -1.98 11.90 2.30
N ALA A 259 -2.50 11.04 3.17
CA ALA A 259 -3.24 9.85 2.76
C ALA A 259 -4.48 10.20 1.91
N GLY A 260 -5.21 11.24 2.32
CA GLY A 260 -6.38 11.71 1.58
C GLY A 260 -6.03 12.28 0.20
N GLN A 261 -4.91 13.00 0.07
CA GLN A 261 -4.45 13.49 -1.24
C GLN A 261 -4.13 12.33 -2.19
N LYS A 262 -3.47 11.28 -1.70
CA LYS A 262 -3.22 10.07 -2.49
C LYS A 262 -4.51 9.37 -2.90
N ALA A 263 -5.48 9.27 -1.98
CA ALA A 263 -6.80 8.72 -2.26
C ALA A 263 -7.56 9.55 -3.33
N ASP A 264 -7.52 10.87 -3.23
CA ASP A 264 -8.12 11.76 -4.22
C ASP A 264 -7.45 11.58 -5.60
N ASN A 265 -6.11 11.50 -5.66
CA ASN A 265 -5.38 11.25 -6.90
C ASN A 265 -5.74 9.89 -7.51
N TRP A 266 -5.89 8.83 -6.68
CA TRP A 266 -6.35 7.53 -7.16
C TRP A 266 -7.74 7.62 -7.77
N GLN A 267 -8.69 8.32 -7.14
CA GLN A 267 -10.04 8.55 -7.68
C GLN A 267 -10.00 9.34 -8.99
N LEU A 268 -9.23 10.43 -9.05
CA LEU A 268 -9.12 11.27 -10.24
C LEU A 268 -8.54 10.55 -11.47
N ARG A 269 -7.74 9.51 -11.25
CA ARG A 269 -7.23 8.65 -12.35
C ARG A 269 -8.35 7.88 -13.07
N HIS A 270 -9.55 7.75 -12.48
CA HIS A 270 -10.74 7.15 -13.12
C HIS A 270 -11.48 8.11 -14.07
N MET A 271 -11.17 9.40 -14.05
CA MET A 271 -11.84 10.35 -14.94
C MET A 271 -11.52 10.06 -16.41
N ASP A 272 -12.52 10.10 -17.27
CA ASP A 272 -12.35 9.88 -18.72
C ASP A 272 -11.28 10.78 -19.32
N LYS A 273 -11.20 12.03 -18.86
CA LYS A 273 -10.20 13.01 -19.29
C LYS A 273 -8.77 12.57 -18.96
N VAL A 274 -8.56 11.86 -17.85
CA VAL A 274 -7.27 11.30 -17.44
C VAL A 274 -6.99 9.98 -18.14
N LEU A 275 -7.99 9.10 -18.22
CA LEU A 275 -7.89 7.80 -18.87
C LEU A 275 -7.61 7.89 -20.37
N ASN A 276 -8.00 8.98 -21.01
CA ASN A 276 -7.88 9.19 -22.45
C ASN A 276 -6.80 10.24 -22.82
N LEU A 277 -5.85 10.52 -21.91
CA LEU A 277 -4.71 11.37 -22.25
C LEU A 277 -4.00 10.83 -23.50
N PRO A 278 -3.73 11.69 -24.50
CA PRO A 278 -3.23 11.29 -25.82
C PRO A 278 -1.71 11.05 -25.81
N PHE A 279 -1.28 10.06 -25.05
CA PHE A 279 0.15 9.71 -24.95
C PHE A 279 0.72 9.26 -26.29
N ARG A 280 1.95 9.66 -26.55
CA ARG A 280 2.76 9.09 -27.63
C ARG A 280 3.08 7.62 -27.32
N ASP A 281 3.23 6.80 -28.35
CA ASP A 281 3.48 5.35 -28.21
C ASP A 281 4.87 5.05 -27.60
N ASP A 282 5.84 5.93 -27.81
CA ASP A 282 7.22 5.79 -27.31
C ASP A 282 7.41 6.20 -25.85
N VAL A 283 6.37 6.75 -25.19
CA VAL A 283 6.42 7.12 -23.77
C VAL A 283 6.27 5.89 -22.90
N SER A 284 7.28 5.61 -22.07
CA SER A 284 7.31 4.46 -21.17
C SER A 284 6.23 4.53 -20.08
N LYS A 285 5.81 3.38 -19.55
CA LYS A 285 4.83 3.34 -18.44
C LYS A 285 5.20 4.26 -17.26
N PRO A 286 6.44 4.24 -16.72
CA PRO A 286 6.80 5.16 -15.63
C PRO A 286 6.65 6.63 -15.98
N ASN A 287 7.00 7.00 -17.22
CA ASN A 287 6.85 8.38 -17.68
C ASN A 287 5.37 8.76 -17.84
N ARG A 288 4.51 7.83 -18.30
CA ARG A 288 3.06 8.04 -18.33
C ARG A 288 2.50 8.25 -16.93
N ASP A 289 2.89 7.41 -15.95
CA ASP A 289 2.45 7.55 -14.56
C ASP A 289 2.87 8.89 -13.96
N ASN A 290 4.11 9.33 -14.22
CA ASN A 290 4.59 10.64 -13.79
C ASN A 290 3.80 11.78 -14.45
N ALA A 291 3.58 11.71 -15.75
CA ALA A 291 2.81 12.73 -16.46
C ALA A 291 1.35 12.81 -15.97
N ILE A 292 0.73 11.67 -15.66
CA ILE A 292 -0.62 11.64 -15.06
C ILE A 292 -0.61 12.29 -13.68
N ASP A 293 0.39 12.00 -12.84
CA ASP A 293 0.49 12.58 -11.50
C ASP A 293 0.63 14.10 -11.55
N VAL A 294 1.50 14.62 -12.42
CA VAL A 294 1.66 16.07 -12.66
C VAL A 294 0.38 16.69 -13.25
N TYR A 295 -0.24 16.03 -14.22
CA TYR A 295 -1.47 16.51 -14.86
C TYR A 295 -2.65 16.64 -13.86
N ILE A 296 -2.77 15.69 -12.92
CA ILE A 296 -3.76 15.72 -11.85
C ILE A 296 -3.36 16.71 -10.74
N GLY A 297 -2.06 16.96 -10.59
CA GLY A 297 -1.48 17.78 -9.53
C GLY A 297 -1.82 19.27 -9.59
N ASP A 298 -1.01 20.07 -8.91
CA ASP A 298 -1.21 21.51 -8.76
C ASP A 298 -0.45 22.32 -9.83
N THR A 299 0.48 21.69 -10.56
CA THR A 299 1.30 22.31 -11.62
C THR A 299 1.21 21.55 -12.96
N PRO A 300 0.00 21.38 -13.53
CA PRO A 300 -0.17 20.65 -14.79
C PRO A 300 0.60 21.25 -15.96
N GLU A 301 0.93 22.55 -15.92
CA GLU A 301 1.76 23.25 -16.91
C GLU A 301 3.13 22.62 -17.10
N ASP A 302 3.68 21.94 -16.09
CA ASP A 302 4.97 21.26 -16.17
C ASP A 302 4.95 20.07 -17.17
N VAL A 303 3.78 19.62 -17.61
CA VAL A 303 3.63 18.52 -18.57
C VAL A 303 2.74 18.85 -19.77
N ILE A 304 1.84 19.86 -19.66
CA ILE A 304 0.96 20.29 -20.76
C ILE A 304 1.21 21.71 -21.25
N GLY A 305 2.21 22.43 -20.70
CA GLY A 305 2.59 23.76 -21.15
C GLY A 305 3.04 23.78 -22.62
N ASP A 306 2.96 24.93 -23.28
CA ASP A 306 3.15 25.10 -24.73
C ASP A 306 4.54 24.62 -25.23
N ASP A 307 5.55 24.67 -24.37
CA ASP A 307 6.94 24.32 -24.69
C ASP A 307 7.28 22.84 -24.34
N VAL A 308 6.43 22.10 -23.61
CA VAL A 308 6.77 20.77 -23.10
C VAL A 308 5.79 19.65 -23.51
N TRP A 309 4.53 19.96 -23.80
CA TRP A 309 3.50 18.92 -24.02
C TRP A 309 3.87 17.92 -25.13
N ALA A 310 4.53 18.37 -26.19
CA ALA A 310 4.87 17.54 -27.35
C ALA A 310 5.92 16.45 -27.05
N GLU A 311 6.61 16.52 -25.91
CA GLU A 311 7.52 15.46 -25.45
C GLU A 311 6.75 14.22 -24.99
N THR A 312 5.51 14.39 -24.52
CA THR A 312 4.72 13.34 -23.87
C THR A 312 3.47 12.97 -24.65
N PHE A 313 2.83 13.94 -25.31
CA PHE A 313 1.52 13.74 -25.93
C PHE A 313 1.55 13.93 -27.45
N THR A 314 0.58 13.37 -28.15
CA THR A 314 0.39 13.54 -29.60
C THR A 314 -0.36 14.83 -29.94
N GLU A 315 -1.13 15.36 -28.98
CA GLU A 315 -1.80 16.65 -29.03
C GLU A 315 -1.83 17.24 -27.61
N GLN A 316 -1.91 18.57 -27.50
CA GLN A 316 -1.90 19.25 -26.20
C GLN A 316 -3.20 18.96 -25.43
N PRO A 317 -3.12 18.31 -24.25
CA PRO A 317 -4.29 18.06 -23.43
C PRO A 317 -4.87 19.35 -22.84
N ALA A 318 -6.18 19.45 -22.79
CA ALA A 318 -6.82 20.51 -22.01
C ALA A 318 -6.59 20.29 -20.50
N PRO A 319 -6.30 21.34 -19.72
CA PRO A 319 -6.03 21.21 -18.27
C PRO A 319 -7.24 20.67 -17.53
N LEU A 320 -7.00 19.87 -16.48
CA LEU A 320 -8.02 19.41 -15.53
C LEU A 320 -8.22 20.50 -14.48
N THR A 321 -9.38 21.20 -14.53
CA THR A 321 -9.60 22.35 -13.65
C THR A 321 -9.91 21.94 -12.20
N ALA A 322 -9.73 22.86 -11.27
CA ALA A 322 -10.06 22.65 -9.85
C ALA A 322 -11.57 22.37 -9.67
N GLU A 323 -12.43 23.00 -10.47
CA GLU A 323 -13.88 22.79 -10.47
C GLU A 323 -14.23 21.36 -10.94
N GLU A 324 -13.61 20.87 -12.01
CA GLU A 324 -13.78 19.50 -12.50
C GLU A 324 -13.36 18.48 -11.45
N LYS A 325 -12.17 18.65 -10.84
CA LYS A 325 -11.68 17.80 -9.76
C LYS A 325 -12.66 17.77 -8.58
N LYS A 326 -13.08 18.94 -8.11
CA LYS A 326 -14.02 19.09 -7.00
C LYS A 326 -15.38 18.45 -7.30
N ALA A 327 -15.92 18.69 -8.50
CA ALA A 327 -17.20 18.12 -8.93
C ALA A 327 -17.13 16.59 -8.95
N TYR A 328 -16.06 16.02 -9.48
CA TYR A 328 -15.86 14.57 -9.52
C TYR A 328 -15.72 13.98 -8.12
N LEU A 329 -14.83 14.51 -7.29
CA LEU A 329 -14.58 14.01 -5.93
C LEU A 329 -15.81 14.13 -5.03
N SER A 330 -16.68 15.13 -5.26
CA SER A 330 -17.91 15.29 -4.48
C SER A 330 -18.93 14.17 -4.67
N GLN A 331 -18.80 13.36 -5.72
CA GLN A 331 -19.66 12.21 -6.03
C GLN A 331 -19.12 10.91 -5.42
N ILE A 332 -17.87 10.89 -4.96
CA ILE A 332 -17.24 9.71 -4.36
C ILE A 332 -17.84 9.44 -2.98
N THR A 333 -18.16 8.17 -2.74
CA THR A 333 -18.72 7.68 -1.47
C THR A 333 -18.28 6.24 -1.21
N GLY A 334 -18.51 5.74 -0.01
CA GLY A 334 -18.22 4.33 0.35
C GLY A 334 -16.76 4.06 0.69
N VAL A 335 -15.91 5.07 0.76
CA VAL A 335 -14.52 4.92 1.16
C VAL A 335 -14.44 4.62 2.65
N SER A 336 -13.56 3.69 3.02
CA SER A 336 -13.23 3.30 4.40
C SER A 336 -11.92 3.94 4.84
N LEU A 337 -11.82 4.30 6.13
CA LEU A 337 -10.62 4.92 6.70
C LEU A 337 -10.20 4.22 7.99
N GLY A 338 -8.93 3.85 8.11
CA GLY A 338 -8.29 3.39 9.33
C GLY A 338 -7.26 4.39 9.85
N SER A 339 -7.08 4.44 11.18
CA SER A 339 -6.02 5.20 11.85
C SER A 339 -5.32 4.35 12.90
N ASP A 340 -3.99 4.40 12.94
CA ASP A 340 -3.17 3.64 13.89
C ASP A 340 -3.26 4.15 15.34
N ALA A 341 -3.81 5.36 15.54
CA ALA A 341 -4.14 5.93 16.85
C ALA A 341 -5.37 6.83 16.76
N PHE A 342 -5.83 7.35 17.89
CA PHE A 342 -7.02 8.21 17.95
C PHE A 342 -6.88 9.50 17.14
N PHE A 343 -8.00 10.00 16.63
CA PHE A 343 -8.09 11.34 16.07
C PHE A 343 -8.22 12.38 17.20
N PRO A 344 -7.30 13.35 17.27
CA PRO A 344 -7.34 14.36 18.35
C PRO A 344 -8.40 15.43 18.15
N PHE A 345 -8.87 15.64 16.89
CA PHE A 345 -9.81 16.71 16.52
C PHE A 345 -10.71 16.29 15.35
N GLY A 346 -11.87 16.93 15.24
CA GLY A 346 -12.83 16.72 14.16
C GLY A 346 -12.35 17.13 12.76
N ASP A 347 -11.29 17.93 12.65
CA ASP A 347 -10.70 18.35 11.36
C ASP A 347 -10.19 17.16 10.53
N ASN A 348 -9.79 16.08 11.18
CA ASN A 348 -9.44 14.81 10.51
C ASN A 348 -10.66 14.21 9.81
N ILE A 349 -11.83 14.27 10.43
CA ILE A 349 -13.09 13.78 9.83
C ILE A 349 -13.53 14.70 8.69
N GLU A 350 -13.42 16.03 8.87
CA GLU A 350 -13.69 16.99 7.79
C GLU A 350 -12.82 16.73 6.56
N ARG A 351 -11.53 16.38 6.75
CA ARG A 351 -10.64 15.99 5.65
C ARG A 351 -11.07 14.67 5.01
N ALA A 352 -11.34 13.66 5.84
CA ALA A 352 -11.72 12.32 5.37
C ALA A 352 -13.00 12.34 4.52
N ARG A 353 -14.01 13.10 4.97
CA ARG A 353 -15.27 13.27 4.23
C ARG A 353 -15.07 13.76 2.80
N ARG A 354 -14.12 14.66 2.55
CA ARG A 354 -13.85 15.22 1.21
C ARG A 354 -13.35 14.17 0.22
N SER A 355 -12.81 13.06 0.72
CA SER A 355 -12.37 11.90 -0.08
C SER A 355 -13.42 10.78 -0.11
N GLY A 356 -14.69 11.07 0.22
CA GLY A 356 -15.79 10.10 0.13
C GLY A 356 -15.86 9.08 1.27
N VAL A 357 -15.19 9.33 2.40
CA VAL A 357 -15.22 8.42 3.56
C VAL A 357 -16.60 8.40 4.19
N THR A 358 -17.12 7.19 4.40
CA THR A 358 -18.41 6.92 5.07
C THR A 358 -18.29 5.92 6.23
N ALA A 359 -17.15 5.24 6.35
CA ALA A 359 -16.86 4.33 7.45
C ALA A 359 -15.44 4.54 7.98
N ILE A 360 -15.28 4.56 9.31
CA ILE A 360 -14.00 4.82 9.99
C ILE A 360 -13.77 3.79 11.09
N VAL A 361 -12.50 3.39 11.28
CA VAL A 361 -12.03 2.67 12.46
C VAL A 361 -10.81 3.35 13.05
N GLN A 362 -10.81 3.54 14.36
CA GLN A 362 -9.70 4.10 15.14
C GLN A 362 -9.75 3.58 16.59
N PRO A 363 -8.66 3.68 17.36
CA PRO A 363 -8.65 3.17 18.73
C PRO A 363 -9.65 3.80 19.68
N GLY A 364 -9.92 5.11 19.57
CA GLY A 364 -10.55 5.89 20.63
C GLY A 364 -9.57 6.21 21.78
N GLY A 365 -10.08 6.79 22.86
CA GLY A 365 -9.31 7.11 24.06
C GLY A 365 -8.74 8.54 24.11
N SER A 366 -9.18 9.43 23.22
CA SER A 366 -8.92 10.86 23.30
C SER A 366 -9.89 11.53 24.27
N ILE A 367 -9.42 12.52 25.00
CA ILE A 367 -10.29 13.41 25.79
C ILE A 367 -11.31 14.17 24.92
N ARG A 368 -11.14 14.16 23.61
CA ARG A 368 -11.99 14.81 22.62
C ARG A 368 -12.77 13.84 21.74
N ASP A 369 -12.87 12.57 22.14
CA ASP A 369 -13.61 11.56 21.36
C ASP A 369 -15.03 12.02 21.02
N GLN A 370 -15.73 12.69 21.96
CA GLN A 370 -17.08 13.18 21.69
C GLN A 370 -17.11 14.19 20.53
N GLN A 371 -16.16 15.11 20.45
CA GLN A 371 -16.08 16.05 19.32
C GLN A 371 -15.89 15.34 17.98
N VAL A 372 -15.10 14.27 17.95
CA VAL A 372 -14.85 13.47 16.75
C VAL A 372 -16.10 12.69 16.37
N ILE A 373 -16.81 12.10 17.35
CA ILE A 373 -18.10 11.42 17.15
C ILE A 373 -19.14 12.39 16.59
N ASP A 374 -19.29 13.57 17.20
CA ASP A 374 -20.24 14.60 16.75
C ASP A 374 -19.98 15.04 15.30
N THR A 375 -18.69 15.15 14.93
CA THR A 375 -18.31 15.47 13.54
C THR A 375 -18.68 14.34 12.57
N CYS A 376 -18.51 13.07 12.96
CA CYS A 376 -18.98 11.92 12.19
C CYS A 376 -20.50 11.93 12.04
N ASN A 377 -21.24 12.16 13.12
CA ASN A 377 -22.72 12.22 13.11
C ASN A 377 -23.23 13.32 12.18
N LYS A 378 -22.60 14.50 12.20
CA LYS A 378 -22.91 15.62 11.30
C LYS A 378 -22.92 15.21 9.82
N TYR A 379 -22.05 14.28 9.45
CA TYR A 379 -21.88 13.81 8.06
C TYR A 379 -22.41 12.40 7.81
N ASN A 380 -23.15 11.84 8.76
CA ASN A 380 -23.68 10.47 8.69
C ASN A 380 -22.60 9.40 8.44
N ILE A 381 -21.39 9.60 8.97
CA ILE A 381 -20.26 8.67 8.89
C ILE A 381 -20.35 7.68 10.04
N ALA A 382 -20.25 6.38 9.75
CA ALA A 382 -20.15 5.35 10.75
C ALA A 382 -18.72 5.27 11.30
N MET A 383 -18.53 5.21 12.64
CA MET A 383 -17.21 5.05 13.25
C MET A 383 -17.23 3.99 14.33
N ALA A 384 -16.24 3.08 14.28
CA ALA A 384 -15.97 2.11 15.31
C ALA A 384 -14.69 2.45 16.10
N PHE A 385 -14.70 2.20 17.41
CA PHE A 385 -13.51 2.20 18.24
C PHE A 385 -13.01 0.77 18.43
N CYS A 386 -11.82 0.48 17.86
CA CYS A 386 -11.20 -0.85 18.04
C CYS A 386 -10.47 -1.02 19.38
N GLY A 387 -10.23 0.07 20.11
CA GLY A 387 -9.58 0.03 21.43
C GLY A 387 -8.06 -0.26 21.39
N ILE A 388 -7.47 -0.38 20.21
CA ILE A 388 -6.09 -0.85 20.05
C ILE A 388 -5.29 0.12 19.19
N ARG A 389 -4.17 0.61 19.75
CA ARG A 389 -3.18 1.41 19.03
C ARG A 389 -2.22 0.49 18.25
N LEU A 390 -1.92 0.86 17.00
CA LEU A 390 -1.09 0.08 16.08
C LEU A 390 0.22 0.80 15.72
N PHE A 391 0.88 1.44 16.67
CA PHE A 391 2.15 2.11 16.40
C PHE A 391 3.21 1.13 15.93
N HIS A 392 3.92 1.53 14.89
CA HIS A 392 5.03 0.80 14.27
C HIS A 392 6.22 1.75 14.09
N HIS A 393 7.35 1.41 14.72
CA HIS A 393 8.57 2.22 14.72
C HIS A 393 9.82 1.40 14.42
#